data_dc35f0e3b9364f5bfa2c32eff542300e
#
_entry.id   dc35f0e3b9364f5bfa2c32eff542300e
#
_cell.length_a   1.000
_cell.length_b   1.000
_cell.length_c   1.000
_cell.angle_alpha   90.00
_cell.angle_beta   90.00
_cell.angle_gamma   90.00
#
_symmetry.space_group_name_H-M   'P 1'
#
loop_
_entity.id
_entity.type
_entity.pdbx_description
1 polymer ?
#
loop_
_entity_poly.entity_id
_entity_poly.type
_entity_poly.pdbx_seq_one_letter_code
_entity_poly.pdbx_strand_id
1 'polypeptide(L)'
;MLQDILPHVYHSEYRNKTPEDTDIMIFQKGRELLLASDGSYSLPTVGQIRKICPETIKDSFYLFSVDEQGFYSVPDQVLEALPLPLTGPVFGKTTFSWQSVMALRETEHEWHAFGGAVGWHLANWYSLHRFCGKCGTETVHSETERAIVCPNCGHIWYPRISPVVIIAIVDGDRILLTRYNRNGYRRHALVAGFVEIGESFEEAVRREVMEEVGLRVKNIRYIESQPWPFSSSLIAGFSADVDGDPTVHLNTDGGEELAEAVWVDRETLTIEDTSVSLTWDMIRQFKDGVLSPSP
;
A
#
# COMPACT_ATOMS: atom_id res chain seq x y z
N MET A 1 9.24 8.49 -2.11
CA MET A 1 8.00 7.65 -2.04
C MET A 1 8.06 6.70 -0.83
N LEU A 2 6.99 5.96 -0.52
CA LEU A 2 6.96 5.07 0.65
C LEU A 2 8.12 4.05 0.67
N GLN A 3 8.53 3.56 -0.49
CA GLN A 3 9.64 2.61 -0.65
C GLN A 3 11.04 3.25 -0.66
N ASP A 4 11.15 4.57 -0.60
CA ASP A 4 12.43 5.28 -0.63
C ASP A 4 13.03 5.31 0.78
N ILE A 5 13.49 4.17 1.24
CA ILE A 5 13.98 3.97 2.60
C ILE A 5 15.51 4.04 2.75
N LEU A 6 16.23 4.51 1.73
CA LEU A 6 17.70 4.63 1.81
C LEU A 6 18.13 5.45 3.05
N PRO A 7 19.18 5.05 3.77
CA PRO A 7 20.16 3.99 3.40
C PRO A 7 19.73 2.56 3.79
N HIS A 8 18.53 2.37 4.31
CA HIS A 8 18.03 1.06 4.75
C HIS A 8 17.74 0.14 3.57
N VAL A 9 17.90 -1.18 3.78
CA VAL A 9 17.72 -2.21 2.75
C VAL A 9 16.57 -3.15 3.13
N TYR A 10 15.59 -3.28 2.24
CA TYR A 10 14.49 -4.21 2.39
C TYR A 10 14.88 -5.60 1.89
N HIS A 11 14.69 -6.61 2.74
CA HIS A 11 14.94 -8.02 2.46
C HIS A 11 13.62 -8.79 2.45
N SER A 12 13.10 -9.05 1.26
CA SER A 12 11.82 -9.74 1.07
C SER A 12 11.90 -11.27 1.15
N GLU A 13 13.08 -11.85 1.25
CA GLU A 13 13.28 -13.28 1.21
C GLU A 13 12.56 -13.97 2.37
N TYR A 14 11.92 -15.10 2.08
CA TYR A 14 11.35 -15.94 3.12
C TYR A 14 12.49 -16.59 3.93
N ARG A 15 12.37 -16.52 5.25
CA ARG A 15 13.30 -17.13 6.20
C ARG A 15 12.52 -17.76 7.35
N ASN A 16 12.96 -18.94 7.79
CA ASN A 16 12.51 -19.53 9.04
C ASN A 16 13.49 -19.13 10.15
N LYS A 17 13.30 -17.91 10.71
CA LYS A 17 14.19 -17.30 11.71
C LYS A 17 13.43 -17.13 13.03
N THR A 18 14.07 -17.46 14.15
CA THR A 18 13.53 -17.16 15.49
C THR A 18 13.68 -15.67 15.79
N PRO A 19 12.63 -15.00 16.33
CA PRO A 19 12.69 -13.57 16.59
C PRO A 19 13.62 -13.20 17.73
N GLU A 20 14.38 -12.13 17.53
CA GLU A 20 15.26 -11.49 18.52
C GLU A 20 14.54 -10.34 19.22
N ASP A 21 15.06 -9.88 20.37
CA ASP A 21 14.39 -8.84 21.17
C ASP A 21 14.27 -7.48 20.46
N THR A 22 15.18 -7.20 19.53
CA THR A 22 15.19 -5.98 18.71
C THR A 22 14.25 -6.03 17.52
N ASP A 23 13.77 -7.21 17.13
CA ASP A 23 12.85 -7.38 16.02
C ASP A 23 11.47 -6.74 16.30
N ILE A 24 10.71 -6.48 15.26
CA ILE A 24 9.43 -5.79 15.32
C ILE A 24 8.26 -6.79 15.29
N MET A 25 7.26 -6.54 16.11
CA MET A 25 5.98 -7.26 16.08
C MET A 25 4.91 -6.46 15.35
N ILE A 26 4.32 -7.09 14.35
CA ILE A 26 3.16 -6.58 13.61
C ILE A 26 1.90 -7.24 14.17
N PHE A 27 1.10 -6.47 14.87
CA PHE A 27 -0.23 -6.87 15.30
C PHE A 27 -1.25 -6.11 14.46
N GLN A 28 -2.04 -6.82 13.67
CA GLN A 28 -3.03 -6.22 12.78
C GLN A 28 -4.45 -6.70 13.13
N LYS A 29 -5.45 -5.83 12.93
CA LYS A 29 -6.86 -6.17 13.06
C LYS A 29 -7.66 -5.41 12.00
N GLY A 30 -8.03 -6.09 10.93
CA GLY A 30 -8.67 -5.43 9.79
C GLY A 30 -7.78 -4.33 9.20
N ARG A 31 -8.23 -3.07 9.24
CA ARG A 31 -7.46 -1.91 8.73
C ARG A 31 -6.65 -1.17 9.81
N GLU A 32 -6.45 -1.81 10.94
CA GLU A 32 -5.72 -1.23 12.07
C GLU A 32 -4.43 -1.99 12.35
N LEU A 33 -3.46 -1.27 12.90
CA LEU A 33 -2.21 -1.76 13.48
C LEU A 33 -2.12 -1.33 14.93
N LEU A 34 -1.42 -2.12 15.74
CA LEU A 34 -1.03 -1.72 17.07
C LEU A 34 0.19 -0.81 16.98
N LEU A 35 -0.04 0.49 17.13
CA LEU A 35 0.97 1.55 17.01
C LEU A 35 1.05 2.37 18.29
N ALA A 36 2.20 3.00 18.50
CA ALA A 36 2.36 3.99 19.55
C ALA A 36 1.40 5.17 19.33
N SER A 37 0.76 5.62 20.43
CA SER A 37 -0.21 6.73 20.42
C SER A 37 0.41 8.08 20.75
N ASP A 38 1.74 8.17 20.84
CA ASP A 38 2.48 9.40 21.18
C ASP A 38 2.81 10.29 19.97
N GLY A 39 2.27 9.92 18.78
CA GLY A 39 2.54 10.60 17.52
C GLY A 39 3.77 10.07 16.76
N SER A 40 4.56 9.18 17.37
CA SER A 40 5.69 8.55 16.68
C SER A 40 5.26 7.40 15.75
N TYR A 41 4.07 6.85 15.99
CA TYR A 41 3.54 5.68 15.29
C TYR A 41 4.52 4.50 15.23
N SER A 42 5.39 4.38 16.24
CA SER A 42 6.33 3.27 16.33
C SER A 42 5.61 1.95 16.60
N LEU A 43 6.28 0.85 16.22
CA LEU A 43 5.79 -0.51 16.39
C LEU A 43 6.40 -1.15 17.65
N PRO A 44 5.68 -2.05 18.35
CA PRO A 44 6.25 -2.74 19.50
C PRO A 44 7.34 -3.71 19.08
N THR A 45 8.39 -3.84 19.92
CA THR A 45 9.46 -4.83 19.67
C THR A 45 9.10 -6.19 20.27
N VAL A 46 9.70 -7.25 19.73
CA VAL A 46 9.60 -8.62 20.25
C VAL A 46 9.99 -8.65 21.74
N GLY A 47 11.07 -7.96 22.12
CA GLY A 47 11.54 -7.92 23.52
C GLY A 47 10.55 -7.24 24.47
N GLN A 48 9.80 -6.24 24.01
CA GLN A 48 8.72 -5.63 24.79
C GLN A 48 7.57 -6.62 25.00
N ILE A 49 7.13 -7.28 23.94
CA ILE A 49 6.04 -8.26 24.00
C ILE A 49 6.43 -9.48 24.81
N ARG A 50 7.66 -9.99 24.66
CA ARG A 50 8.17 -11.14 25.44
C ARG A 50 8.12 -10.91 26.94
N LYS A 51 8.31 -9.68 27.41
CA LYS A 51 8.26 -9.33 28.82
C LYS A 51 6.83 -9.34 29.41
N ILE A 52 5.79 -9.17 28.59
CA ILE A 52 4.40 -9.11 29.05
C ILE A 52 3.58 -10.32 28.67
N CYS A 53 3.85 -10.92 27.52
CA CYS A 53 3.16 -12.07 26.95
C CYS A 53 4.15 -12.99 26.24
N PRO A 54 5.03 -13.72 26.95
CA PRO A 54 6.06 -14.57 26.34
C PRO A 54 5.48 -15.67 25.43
N GLU A 55 4.27 -16.13 25.70
CA GLU A 55 3.60 -17.16 24.89
C GLU A 55 3.30 -16.65 23.47
N THR A 56 2.99 -15.37 23.32
CA THR A 56 2.75 -14.73 22.01
C THR A 56 3.92 -14.93 21.03
N ILE A 57 5.16 -14.96 21.55
CA ILE A 57 6.35 -15.11 20.71
C ILE A 57 6.51 -16.51 20.13
N LYS A 58 5.99 -17.54 20.81
CA LYS A 58 6.08 -18.94 20.36
C LYS A 58 5.30 -19.16 19.06
N ASP A 59 4.20 -18.47 18.89
CA ASP A 59 3.32 -18.57 17.72
C ASP A 59 3.64 -17.54 16.63
N SER A 60 4.70 -16.73 16.82
CA SER A 60 5.10 -15.74 15.84
C SER A 60 5.76 -16.35 14.61
N PHE A 61 5.54 -15.72 13.45
CA PHE A 61 6.13 -16.13 12.20
C PHE A 61 6.78 -14.94 11.48
N TYR A 62 7.87 -15.23 10.77
CA TYR A 62 8.66 -14.24 10.07
C TYR A 62 7.93 -13.69 8.84
N LEU A 63 8.01 -12.38 8.63
CA LEU A 63 7.48 -11.69 7.46
C LEU A 63 8.60 -11.30 6.47
N PHE A 64 9.54 -10.47 6.91
CA PHE A 64 10.67 -9.93 6.14
C PHE A 64 11.64 -9.25 7.12
N SER A 65 12.71 -8.63 6.60
CA SER A 65 13.54 -7.72 7.39
C SER A 65 13.84 -6.41 6.65
N VAL A 66 14.16 -5.38 7.43
CA VAL A 66 14.81 -4.16 6.96
C VAL A 66 16.17 -4.12 7.66
N ASP A 67 17.24 -4.10 6.89
CA ASP A 67 18.59 -4.37 7.36
C ASP A 67 18.63 -5.70 8.14
N GLU A 68 19.14 -5.67 9.38
CA GLU A 68 19.18 -6.86 10.26
C GLU A 68 17.90 -7.03 11.10
N GLN A 69 17.00 -6.05 11.10
CA GLN A 69 15.79 -6.07 11.94
C GLN A 69 14.68 -6.85 11.28
N GLY A 70 14.27 -7.95 11.88
CA GLY A 70 13.17 -8.79 11.43
C GLY A 70 11.81 -8.21 11.78
N PHE A 71 10.83 -8.48 10.93
CA PHE A 71 9.41 -8.19 11.16
C PHE A 71 8.66 -9.51 11.28
N TYR A 72 7.86 -9.63 12.34
CA TYR A 72 7.11 -10.84 12.67
C TYR A 72 5.64 -10.51 12.89
N SER A 73 4.77 -11.49 12.71
CA SER A 73 3.37 -11.40 13.09
C SER A 73 2.94 -12.65 13.84
N VAL A 74 1.69 -12.66 14.28
CA VAL A 74 1.07 -13.79 15.00
C VAL A 74 -0.29 -14.10 14.38
N PRO A 75 -0.79 -15.34 14.55
CA PRO A 75 -2.16 -15.66 14.19
C PRO A 75 -3.18 -14.83 14.98
N ASP A 76 -4.34 -14.54 14.38
CA ASP A 76 -5.38 -13.69 14.99
C ASP A 76 -5.82 -14.17 16.39
N GLN A 77 -5.84 -15.48 16.63
CA GLN A 77 -6.22 -16.04 17.93
C GLN A 77 -5.33 -15.57 19.07
N VAL A 78 -4.06 -15.28 18.77
CA VAL A 78 -3.08 -14.80 19.76
C VAL A 78 -3.35 -13.35 20.14
N LEU A 79 -3.93 -12.56 19.24
CA LEU A 79 -4.25 -11.15 19.50
C LEU A 79 -5.27 -10.96 20.62
N GLU A 80 -6.20 -11.90 20.77
CA GLU A 80 -7.24 -11.84 21.80
C GLU A 80 -6.67 -11.95 23.23
N ALA A 81 -5.49 -12.51 23.37
CA ALA A 81 -4.81 -12.67 24.66
C ALA A 81 -3.95 -11.44 25.05
N LEU A 82 -3.76 -10.47 24.16
CA LEU A 82 -2.96 -9.28 24.47
C LEU A 82 -3.72 -8.34 25.44
N PRO A 83 -3.07 -7.87 26.51
CA PRO A 83 -3.66 -6.93 27.48
C PRO A 83 -3.68 -5.51 26.93
N LEU A 84 -4.57 -5.22 25.99
CA LEU A 84 -4.65 -3.91 25.33
C LEU A 84 -5.41 -2.85 26.13
N PRO A 85 -5.01 -1.57 26.07
CA PRO A 85 -3.80 -1.05 25.40
C PRO A 85 -2.51 -1.49 26.10
N LEU A 86 -1.41 -1.61 25.35
CA LEU A 86 -0.12 -1.96 25.93
C LEU A 86 0.49 -0.73 26.60
N THR A 87 0.62 -0.77 27.90
CA THR A 87 1.14 0.30 28.74
C THR A 87 2.06 -0.25 29.84
N GLY A 88 2.68 0.64 30.58
CA GLY A 88 3.46 0.26 31.75
C GLY A 88 4.98 0.35 31.56
N PRO A 89 5.78 -0.05 32.57
CA PRO A 89 7.21 0.22 32.62
C PRO A 89 8.03 -0.35 31.46
N VAL A 90 7.57 -1.44 30.85
CA VAL A 90 8.22 -2.08 29.69
C VAL A 90 8.21 -1.16 28.48
N PHE A 91 7.18 -0.33 28.34
CA PHE A 91 6.99 0.60 27.23
C PHE A 91 7.41 2.04 27.56
N GLY A 92 7.90 2.28 28.79
CA GLY A 92 8.26 3.62 29.26
C GLY A 92 7.04 4.53 29.32
N LYS A 93 7.05 5.62 28.56
CA LYS A 93 5.92 6.55 28.42
C LYS A 93 5.01 6.24 27.25
N THR A 94 5.41 5.30 26.39
CA THR A 94 4.68 4.95 25.18
C THR A 94 3.48 4.06 25.51
N THR A 95 2.36 4.35 24.89
CA THR A 95 1.15 3.52 24.91
C THR A 95 0.90 3.01 23.50
N PHE A 96 0.70 1.72 23.35
CA PHE A 96 0.31 1.12 22.06
C PHE A 96 -1.18 0.83 22.06
N SER A 97 -1.86 1.31 21.03
CA SER A 97 -3.29 1.08 20.80
C SER A 97 -3.58 0.86 19.32
N TRP A 98 -4.77 0.37 19.02
CA TRP A 98 -5.21 0.20 17.63
C TRP A 98 -5.31 1.56 16.96
N GLN A 99 -4.58 1.72 15.86
CA GLN A 99 -4.55 2.91 15.01
C GLN A 99 -4.80 2.49 13.56
N SER A 100 -5.41 3.38 12.79
CA SER A 100 -5.54 3.15 11.35
C SER A 100 -4.17 2.92 10.71
N VAL A 101 -4.03 1.92 9.85
CA VAL A 101 -2.80 1.71 9.07
C VAL A 101 -2.41 2.97 8.26
N MET A 102 -3.39 3.81 7.91
CA MET A 102 -3.15 5.07 7.20
C MET A 102 -2.35 6.09 8.02
N ALA A 103 -2.29 5.95 9.35
CA ALA A 103 -1.47 6.81 10.22
C ALA A 103 0.03 6.70 9.88
N LEU A 104 0.47 5.55 9.36
CA LEU A 104 1.85 5.37 8.92
C LEU A 104 2.30 6.30 7.78
N ARG A 105 1.36 6.96 7.09
CA ARG A 105 1.68 7.99 6.09
C ARG A 105 2.18 9.32 6.70
N GLU A 106 1.99 9.49 8.00
CA GLU A 106 2.31 10.71 8.75
C GLU A 106 3.58 10.55 9.62
N THR A 107 4.29 9.42 9.48
CA THR A 107 5.47 9.14 10.30
C THR A 107 6.69 9.90 9.80
N GLU A 108 7.54 10.37 10.72
CA GLU A 108 8.84 10.98 10.40
C GLU A 108 9.91 9.93 10.00
N HIS A 109 9.69 8.66 10.36
CA HIS A 109 10.61 7.56 10.09
C HIS A 109 10.12 6.73 8.91
N GLU A 110 10.46 7.12 7.70
CA GLU A 110 9.98 6.54 6.45
C GLU A 110 10.14 5.01 6.38
N TRP A 111 11.28 4.45 6.80
CA TRP A 111 11.48 3.01 6.76
C TRP A 111 10.59 2.23 7.75
N HIS A 112 10.26 2.81 8.92
CA HIS A 112 9.30 2.21 9.84
C HIS A 112 7.88 2.25 9.28
N ALA A 113 7.52 3.34 8.58
CA ALA A 113 6.24 3.45 7.88
C ALA A 113 6.12 2.41 6.78
N PHE A 114 7.17 2.25 5.98
CA PHE A 114 7.27 1.20 4.96
C PHE A 114 7.14 -0.18 5.60
N GLY A 115 7.98 -0.48 6.60
CA GLY A 115 7.97 -1.76 7.30
C GLY A 115 6.62 -2.09 7.94
N GLY A 116 6.00 -1.12 8.61
CA GLY A 116 4.66 -1.27 9.20
C GLY A 116 3.58 -1.54 8.16
N ALA A 117 3.59 -0.80 7.05
CA ALA A 117 2.62 -0.96 5.98
C ALA A 117 2.76 -2.30 5.24
N VAL A 118 3.99 -2.71 4.90
CA VAL A 118 4.28 -4.02 4.29
C VAL A 118 3.94 -5.16 5.26
N GLY A 119 4.30 -4.98 6.53
CA GLY A 119 3.97 -5.93 7.60
C GLY A 119 2.47 -6.12 7.76
N TRP A 120 1.70 -5.02 7.77
CA TRP A 120 0.24 -5.07 7.79
C TRP A 120 -0.33 -5.81 6.57
N HIS A 121 0.17 -5.53 5.36
CA HIS A 121 -0.31 -6.18 4.14
C HIS A 121 -0.12 -7.70 4.21
N LEU A 122 1.08 -8.15 4.60
CA LEU A 122 1.38 -9.58 4.73
C LEU A 122 0.57 -10.23 5.86
N ALA A 123 0.52 -9.63 7.05
CA ALA A 123 -0.23 -10.17 8.18
C ALA A 123 -1.73 -10.26 7.86
N ASN A 124 -2.29 -9.23 7.22
CA ASN A 124 -3.68 -9.25 6.76
C ASN A 124 -3.93 -10.34 5.71
N TRP A 125 -2.97 -10.57 4.79
CA TRP A 125 -3.09 -11.66 3.82
C TRP A 125 -3.09 -13.03 4.52
N TYR A 126 -2.24 -13.28 5.51
CA TYR A 126 -2.23 -14.51 6.29
C TYR A 126 -3.56 -14.71 7.04
N SER A 127 -4.07 -13.68 7.69
CA SER A 127 -5.34 -13.67 8.42
C SER A 127 -6.54 -14.04 7.52
N LEU A 128 -6.59 -13.46 6.31
CA LEU A 128 -7.67 -13.72 5.34
C LEU A 128 -7.64 -15.11 4.71
N HIS A 129 -6.52 -15.84 4.81
CA HIS A 129 -6.36 -17.17 4.20
C HIS A 129 -6.30 -18.32 5.24
N ARG A 130 -6.84 -18.09 6.43
CA ARG A 130 -6.89 -19.09 7.49
C ARG A 130 -7.63 -20.37 7.09
N PHE A 131 -8.62 -20.27 6.22
CA PHE A 131 -9.38 -21.41 5.73
C PHE A 131 -9.28 -21.53 4.22
N CYS A 132 -9.19 -22.77 3.74
CA CYS A 132 -9.15 -23.09 2.33
C CYS A 132 -10.44 -22.70 1.62
N GLY A 133 -10.39 -21.76 0.68
CA GLY A 133 -11.55 -21.33 -0.13
C GLY A 133 -12.14 -22.45 -1.00
N LYS A 134 -11.42 -23.58 -1.21
CA LYS A 134 -11.87 -24.72 -2.02
C LYS A 134 -12.59 -25.77 -1.18
N CYS A 135 -12.13 -26.08 0.06
CA CYS A 135 -12.65 -27.21 0.83
C CYS A 135 -12.94 -26.87 2.32
N GLY A 136 -12.75 -25.63 2.75
CA GLY A 136 -13.05 -25.17 4.10
C GLY A 136 -12.10 -25.63 5.20
N THR A 137 -11.08 -26.44 4.88
CA THR A 137 -10.10 -26.93 5.87
C THR A 137 -9.20 -25.78 6.34
N GLU A 138 -8.84 -25.76 7.61
CA GLU A 138 -7.84 -24.82 8.13
C GLU A 138 -6.50 -25.03 7.44
N THR A 139 -5.87 -23.93 7.02
CA THR A 139 -4.64 -23.94 6.26
C THR A 139 -3.42 -23.90 7.16
N VAL A 140 -2.24 -24.19 6.61
CA VAL A 140 -0.96 -24.11 7.32
C VAL A 140 0.03 -23.26 6.52
N HIS A 141 1.00 -22.64 7.20
CA HIS A 141 2.10 -21.95 6.53
C HIS A 141 3.02 -22.96 5.84
N SER A 142 3.52 -22.61 4.65
CA SER A 142 4.59 -23.39 4.03
C SER A 142 5.88 -23.25 4.86
N GLU A 143 6.65 -24.33 4.94
CA GLU A 143 7.94 -24.32 5.64
C GLU A 143 9.10 -23.82 4.77
N THR A 144 8.90 -23.77 3.45
CA THR A 144 9.97 -23.52 2.46
C THR A 144 9.83 -22.20 1.73
N GLU A 145 8.64 -21.61 1.70
CA GLU A 145 8.36 -20.38 0.96
C GLU A 145 7.23 -19.57 1.61
N ARG A 146 7.08 -18.31 1.21
CA ARG A 146 5.96 -17.47 1.65
C ARG A 146 4.67 -17.87 0.95
N ALA A 147 4.06 -18.92 1.46
CA ALA A 147 2.82 -19.47 0.94
C ALA A 147 1.97 -20.07 2.08
N ILE A 148 0.70 -20.23 1.81
CA ILE A 148 -0.25 -20.96 2.64
C ILE A 148 -0.68 -22.21 1.88
N VAL A 149 -0.71 -23.34 2.57
CA VAL A 149 -1.02 -24.64 1.99
C VAL A 149 -2.25 -25.26 2.68
N CYS A 150 -3.15 -25.83 1.92
CA CYS A 150 -4.23 -26.63 2.48
C CYS A 150 -3.75 -28.08 2.69
N PRO A 151 -3.70 -28.59 3.93
CA PRO A 151 -3.23 -29.95 4.20
C PRO A 151 -4.17 -31.03 3.67
N ASN A 152 -5.44 -30.69 3.42
CA ASN A 152 -6.42 -31.64 2.89
C ASN A 152 -6.42 -31.77 1.37
N CYS A 153 -6.44 -30.65 0.63
CA CYS A 153 -6.57 -30.68 -0.84
C CYS A 153 -5.33 -30.22 -1.60
N GLY A 154 -4.25 -29.88 -0.92
CA GLY A 154 -2.97 -29.49 -1.51
C GLY A 154 -2.97 -28.13 -2.21
N HIS A 155 -4.06 -27.34 -2.12
CA HIS A 155 -4.10 -26.03 -2.76
C HIS A 155 -3.14 -25.07 -2.07
N ILE A 156 -2.43 -24.25 -2.88
CA ILE A 156 -1.40 -23.31 -2.43
C ILE A 156 -1.86 -21.90 -2.78
N TRP A 157 -1.69 -20.96 -1.85
CA TRP A 157 -1.90 -19.53 -2.06
C TRP A 157 -0.61 -18.76 -1.80
N TYR A 158 -0.33 -17.83 -2.69
CA TYR A 158 0.76 -16.86 -2.55
C TYR A 158 0.20 -15.49 -2.15
N PRO A 159 1.01 -14.61 -1.53
CA PRO A 159 0.59 -13.24 -1.23
C PRO A 159 0.06 -12.53 -2.46
N ARG A 160 -1.10 -11.92 -2.31
CA ARG A 160 -1.77 -11.22 -3.41
C ARG A 160 -1.28 -9.78 -3.51
N ILE A 161 -0.96 -9.36 -4.73
CA ILE A 161 -0.71 -7.98 -5.12
C ILE A 161 -1.64 -7.68 -6.29
N SER A 162 -2.47 -6.63 -6.16
CA SER A 162 -3.37 -6.21 -7.24
C SER A 162 -2.68 -5.12 -8.07
N PRO A 163 -2.49 -5.30 -9.38
CA PRO A 163 -1.92 -4.27 -10.22
C PRO A 163 -2.91 -3.12 -10.43
N VAL A 164 -2.39 -1.88 -10.37
CA VAL A 164 -3.14 -0.63 -10.57
C VAL A 164 -2.34 0.23 -11.54
N VAL A 165 -3.01 0.88 -12.50
CA VAL A 165 -2.42 1.95 -13.30
C VAL A 165 -2.79 3.31 -12.73
N ILE A 166 -1.87 4.28 -12.79
CA ILE A 166 -2.14 5.69 -12.51
C ILE A 166 -1.59 6.52 -13.65
N ILE A 167 -2.36 7.50 -14.14
CA ILE A 167 -2.12 8.12 -15.42
C ILE A 167 -2.04 9.64 -15.31
N ALA A 168 -0.87 10.22 -15.61
CA ALA A 168 -0.69 11.64 -15.87
C ALA A 168 -1.11 11.91 -17.32
N ILE A 169 -2.33 12.38 -17.53
CA ILE A 169 -2.87 12.75 -18.85
C ILE A 169 -2.43 14.17 -19.15
N VAL A 170 -1.75 14.35 -20.27
CA VAL A 170 -1.13 15.62 -20.66
C VAL A 170 -1.70 16.11 -22.00
N ASP A 171 -1.96 17.42 -22.07
CA ASP A 171 -2.32 18.11 -23.32
C ASP A 171 -1.53 19.42 -23.41
N GLY A 172 -0.46 19.43 -24.17
CA GLY A 172 0.48 20.55 -24.23
C GLY A 172 1.10 20.84 -22.85
N ASP A 173 0.89 22.04 -22.35
CA ASP A 173 1.40 22.50 -21.05
C ASP A 173 0.38 22.36 -19.91
N ARG A 174 -0.62 21.51 -20.06
CA ARG A 174 -1.60 21.25 -19.02
C ARG A 174 -1.73 19.77 -18.69
N ILE A 175 -2.03 19.49 -17.44
CA ILE A 175 -2.28 18.14 -16.89
C ILE A 175 -3.73 18.04 -16.43
N LEU A 176 -4.35 16.87 -16.61
CA LEU A 176 -5.67 16.60 -16.07
C LEU A 176 -5.55 16.14 -14.61
N LEU A 177 -6.18 16.89 -13.72
CA LEU A 177 -6.34 16.52 -12.32
C LEU A 177 -7.77 16.11 -12.06
N THR A 178 -7.95 15.07 -11.28
CA THR A 178 -9.25 14.51 -10.90
C THR A 178 -9.51 14.66 -9.40
N ARG A 179 -10.77 14.57 -9.00
CA ARG A 179 -11.17 14.49 -7.60
C ARG A 179 -12.28 13.47 -7.43
N TYR A 180 -12.05 12.51 -6.52
CA TYR A 180 -13.01 11.46 -6.24
C TYR A 180 -14.27 11.96 -5.55
N ASN A 181 -15.41 11.35 -5.88
CA ASN A 181 -16.70 11.57 -5.23
C ASN A 181 -16.80 10.78 -3.91
N ARG A 182 -15.86 11.06 -2.98
CA ARG A 182 -15.83 10.42 -1.66
C ARG A 182 -15.94 11.49 -0.57
N ASN A 183 -16.86 11.31 0.38
CA ASN A 183 -17.00 12.19 1.52
C ASN A 183 -15.66 12.37 2.26
N GLY A 184 -15.18 13.62 2.33
CA GLY A 184 -13.98 14.01 3.06
C GLY A 184 -12.67 14.01 2.26
N TYR A 185 -12.59 13.44 1.06
CA TYR A 185 -11.40 13.52 0.22
C TYR A 185 -11.47 14.76 -0.68
N ARG A 186 -10.62 15.75 -0.41
CA ARG A 186 -10.61 17.05 -1.12
C ARG A 186 -9.40 17.29 -2.00
N ARG A 187 -8.40 16.39 -1.94
CA ARG A 187 -7.15 16.56 -2.70
C ARG A 187 -7.35 16.13 -4.16
N HIS A 188 -6.63 16.78 -5.05
CA HIS A 188 -6.53 16.31 -6.42
C HIS A 188 -5.78 14.98 -6.51
N ALA A 189 -6.11 14.23 -7.54
CA ALA A 189 -5.53 12.95 -7.89
C ALA A 189 -5.33 12.88 -9.41
N LEU A 190 -4.82 11.76 -9.88
CA LEU A 190 -4.77 11.39 -11.29
C LEU A 190 -5.78 10.26 -11.53
N VAL A 191 -6.19 10.05 -12.77
CA VAL A 191 -6.97 8.87 -13.19
C VAL A 191 -6.23 7.60 -12.78
N ALA A 192 -6.93 6.65 -12.15
CA ALA A 192 -6.30 5.43 -11.69
C ALA A 192 -7.31 4.29 -11.51
N GLY A 193 -6.97 3.09 -11.97
CA GLY A 193 -7.82 1.94 -11.78
C GLY A 193 -7.08 0.61 -11.79
N PHE A 194 -7.79 -0.45 -11.45
CA PHE A 194 -7.26 -1.79 -11.43
C PHE A 194 -7.12 -2.37 -12.85
N VAL A 195 -6.04 -3.12 -13.05
CA VAL A 195 -5.87 -3.92 -14.26
C VAL A 195 -6.80 -5.14 -14.18
N GLU A 196 -7.58 -5.36 -15.21
CA GLU A 196 -8.50 -6.49 -15.29
C GLU A 196 -7.81 -7.76 -15.87
N ILE A 197 -8.40 -8.92 -15.59
CA ILE A 197 -7.88 -10.20 -16.11
C ILE A 197 -7.90 -10.20 -17.63
N GLY A 198 -6.73 -10.33 -18.23
CA GLY A 198 -6.55 -10.36 -19.68
C GLY A 198 -6.10 -9.04 -20.29
N GLU A 199 -6.04 -7.96 -19.51
CA GLU A 199 -5.51 -6.67 -19.96
C GLU A 199 -3.99 -6.57 -19.82
N SER A 200 -3.36 -5.87 -20.75
CA SER A 200 -2.05 -5.23 -20.53
C SER A 200 -2.20 -3.92 -19.78
N PHE A 201 -1.09 -3.38 -19.24
CA PHE A 201 -1.11 -2.06 -18.60
C PHE A 201 -1.60 -0.96 -19.56
N GLU A 202 -1.17 -1.01 -20.83
CA GLU A 202 -1.55 -0.02 -21.83
C GLU A 202 -3.05 -0.10 -22.20
N GLU A 203 -3.65 -1.28 -22.16
CA GLU A 203 -5.09 -1.46 -22.34
C GLU A 203 -5.87 -0.92 -21.14
N ALA A 204 -5.43 -1.23 -19.91
CA ALA A 204 -6.00 -0.68 -18.69
C ALA A 204 -5.93 0.85 -18.67
N VAL A 205 -4.79 1.46 -19.08
CA VAL A 205 -4.66 2.92 -19.20
C VAL A 205 -5.71 3.49 -20.15
N ARG A 206 -5.90 2.89 -21.34
CA ARG A 206 -6.89 3.40 -22.31
C ARG A 206 -8.32 3.25 -21.81
N ARG A 207 -8.63 2.13 -21.17
CA ARG A 207 -9.97 1.86 -20.62
C ARG A 207 -10.30 2.83 -19.48
N GLU A 208 -9.45 2.94 -18.47
CA GLU A 208 -9.68 3.82 -17.32
C GLU A 208 -9.82 5.28 -17.72
N VAL A 209 -8.98 5.76 -18.64
CA VAL A 209 -9.08 7.13 -19.15
C VAL A 209 -10.40 7.34 -19.92
N MET A 210 -10.85 6.33 -20.68
CA MET A 210 -12.13 6.43 -21.38
C MET A 210 -13.31 6.39 -20.41
N GLU A 211 -13.29 5.49 -19.44
CA GLU A 211 -14.38 5.28 -18.46
C GLU A 211 -14.53 6.49 -17.53
N GLU A 212 -13.45 6.96 -16.93
CA GLU A 212 -13.50 8.02 -15.93
C GLU A 212 -13.68 9.43 -16.53
N VAL A 213 -13.02 9.72 -17.66
CA VAL A 213 -12.93 11.10 -18.18
C VAL A 213 -13.27 11.24 -19.67
N GLY A 214 -13.62 10.15 -20.36
CA GLY A 214 -14.11 10.16 -21.75
C GLY A 214 -13.05 10.56 -22.79
N LEU A 215 -11.77 10.48 -22.47
CA LEU A 215 -10.68 10.87 -23.36
C LEU A 215 -10.05 9.67 -24.05
N ARG A 216 -9.53 9.90 -25.25
CA ARG A 216 -8.59 8.97 -25.89
C ARG A 216 -7.16 9.44 -25.65
N VAL A 217 -6.25 8.47 -25.49
CA VAL A 217 -4.84 8.75 -25.22
C VAL A 217 -3.91 7.96 -26.14
N LYS A 218 -2.75 8.55 -26.43
CA LYS A 218 -1.65 8.00 -27.20
C LYS A 218 -0.32 8.20 -26.48
N ASN A 219 0.77 7.69 -27.03
CA ASN A 219 2.12 7.86 -26.51
C ASN A 219 2.22 7.47 -25.02
N ILE A 220 1.60 6.33 -24.64
CA ILE A 220 1.61 5.82 -23.27
C ILE A 220 3.05 5.46 -22.90
N ARG A 221 3.57 6.03 -21.82
CA ARG A 221 4.94 5.86 -21.35
C ARG A 221 4.94 5.49 -19.87
N TYR A 222 5.60 4.38 -19.53
CA TYR A 222 5.84 4.02 -18.13
C TYR A 222 6.79 5.05 -17.49
N ILE A 223 6.48 5.43 -16.27
CA ILE A 223 7.28 6.36 -15.48
C ILE A 223 7.97 5.59 -14.36
N GLU A 224 7.22 5.07 -13.42
CA GLU A 224 7.72 4.42 -12.22
C GLU A 224 6.64 3.56 -11.58
N SER A 225 6.98 2.74 -10.57
CA SER A 225 6.01 1.97 -9.81
C SER A 225 6.17 2.19 -8.31
N GLN A 226 5.07 2.00 -7.59
CA GLN A 226 5.02 2.11 -6.15
C GLN A 226 4.27 0.93 -5.54
N PRO A 227 4.89 0.15 -4.62
CA PRO A 227 4.13 -0.75 -3.76
C PRO A 227 3.21 0.10 -2.87
N TRP A 228 1.93 -0.26 -2.86
CA TRP A 228 0.90 0.43 -2.10
C TRP A 228 0.17 -0.54 -1.17
N PRO A 229 0.80 -0.90 -0.02
CA PRO A 229 0.28 -1.91 0.90
C PRO A 229 -1.13 -1.62 1.40
N PHE A 230 -1.50 -0.34 1.55
CA PHE A 230 -2.79 0.11 2.08
C PHE A 230 -4.02 -0.37 1.31
N SER A 231 -3.86 -0.75 0.05
CA SER A 231 -4.88 -1.39 -0.79
C SER A 231 -4.42 -2.72 -1.39
N SER A 232 -3.32 -3.29 -0.87
CA SER A 232 -2.71 -4.52 -1.38
C SER A 232 -2.37 -4.45 -2.87
N SER A 233 -1.87 -3.30 -3.32
CA SER A 233 -1.63 -2.99 -4.73
C SER A 233 -0.17 -2.73 -5.04
N LEU A 234 0.18 -2.91 -6.32
CA LEU A 234 1.35 -2.34 -6.97
C LEU A 234 0.86 -1.32 -8.00
N ILE A 235 1.15 -0.05 -7.78
CA ILE A 235 0.75 1.04 -8.67
C ILE A 235 1.83 1.22 -9.72
N ALA A 236 1.47 1.15 -11.00
CA ALA A 236 2.32 1.47 -12.14
C ALA A 236 1.90 2.84 -12.71
N GLY A 237 2.82 3.81 -12.67
CA GLY A 237 2.62 5.17 -13.15
C GLY A 237 2.92 5.29 -14.65
N PHE A 238 2.01 5.94 -15.35
CA PHE A 238 2.12 6.22 -16.79
C PHE A 238 1.87 7.70 -17.07
N SER A 239 2.57 8.25 -18.06
CA SER A 239 2.12 9.46 -18.75
C SER A 239 1.49 9.08 -20.08
N ALA A 240 0.50 9.86 -20.51
CA ALA A 240 -0.11 9.69 -21.81
C ALA A 240 -0.54 11.05 -22.38
N ASP A 241 -0.40 11.23 -23.68
CA ASP A 241 -0.84 12.43 -24.37
C ASP A 241 -2.30 12.25 -24.82
N VAL A 242 -3.09 13.32 -24.78
CA VAL A 242 -4.46 13.29 -25.35
C VAL A 242 -4.40 13.02 -26.85
N ASP A 243 -5.31 12.20 -27.34
CA ASP A 243 -5.48 11.89 -28.76
C ASP A 243 -6.82 12.44 -29.29
N GLY A 244 -6.77 13.63 -29.87
CA GLY A 244 -7.94 14.31 -30.44
C GLY A 244 -8.52 15.38 -29.52
N ASP A 245 -9.85 15.37 -29.32
CA ASP A 245 -10.57 16.38 -28.53
C ASP A 245 -10.27 16.24 -27.04
N PRO A 246 -9.78 17.30 -26.36
CA PRO A 246 -9.51 17.29 -24.93
C PRO A 246 -10.74 17.56 -24.05
N THR A 247 -11.95 17.56 -24.60
CA THR A 247 -13.18 17.79 -23.84
C THR A 247 -13.45 16.62 -22.90
N VAL A 248 -13.49 16.91 -21.60
CA VAL A 248 -13.72 15.91 -20.54
C VAL A 248 -15.20 15.57 -20.44
N HIS A 249 -15.51 14.28 -20.37
CA HIS A 249 -16.82 13.73 -20.07
C HIS A 249 -16.68 12.75 -18.89
N LEU A 250 -17.15 13.17 -17.71
CA LEU A 250 -16.99 12.37 -16.49
C LEU A 250 -17.83 11.11 -16.50
N ASN A 251 -17.24 10.02 -15.97
CA ASN A 251 -17.93 8.77 -15.64
C ASN A 251 -18.72 8.19 -16.83
N THR A 252 -18.08 8.02 -17.97
CA THR A 252 -18.75 7.58 -19.22
C THR A 252 -19.26 6.14 -19.13
N ASP A 253 -18.80 5.37 -18.15
CA ASP A 253 -19.26 4.02 -17.81
C ASP A 253 -20.59 4.00 -17.03
N GLY A 254 -21.10 5.18 -16.64
CA GLY A 254 -22.30 5.34 -15.80
C GLY A 254 -22.03 5.22 -14.30
N GLY A 255 -20.75 5.15 -13.88
CA GLY A 255 -20.34 5.25 -12.49
C GLY A 255 -20.46 6.68 -11.94
N GLU A 256 -20.20 6.83 -10.64
CA GLU A 256 -20.11 8.14 -9.96
C GLU A 256 -18.78 8.27 -9.21
N GLU A 257 -17.71 7.75 -9.78
CA GLU A 257 -16.41 7.66 -9.09
C GLU A 257 -15.77 9.03 -8.95
N LEU A 258 -15.79 9.84 -10.00
CA LEU A 258 -15.23 11.18 -10.00
C LEU A 258 -16.30 12.25 -9.79
N ALA A 259 -16.01 13.22 -8.93
CA ALA A 259 -16.79 14.44 -8.74
C ALA A 259 -16.35 15.55 -9.70
N GLU A 260 -15.07 15.53 -10.14
CA GLU A 260 -14.47 16.61 -10.91
C GLU A 260 -13.26 16.10 -11.67
N ALA A 261 -13.06 16.65 -12.87
CA ALA A 261 -11.78 16.58 -13.59
C ALA A 261 -11.52 17.93 -14.26
N VAL A 262 -10.34 18.50 -14.04
CA VAL A 262 -9.96 19.83 -14.47
C VAL A 262 -8.60 19.83 -15.12
N TRP A 263 -8.47 20.56 -16.24
CA TRP A 263 -7.18 20.86 -16.84
C TRP A 263 -6.51 21.98 -16.05
N VAL A 264 -5.26 21.74 -15.65
CA VAL A 264 -4.44 22.71 -14.91
C VAL A 264 -3.17 22.98 -15.68
N ASP A 265 -2.93 24.26 -15.96
CA ASP A 265 -1.70 24.69 -16.65
C ASP A 265 -0.48 24.53 -15.75
N ARG A 266 0.63 24.10 -16.32
CA ARG A 266 1.92 23.91 -15.65
C ARG A 266 2.33 25.10 -14.77
N GLU A 267 2.16 26.31 -15.29
CA GLU A 267 2.55 27.55 -14.60
C GLU A 267 1.73 27.80 -13.34
N THR A 268 0.44 27.50 -13.37
CA THR A 268 -0.50 27.74 -12.26
C THR A 268 -0.63 26.56 -11.30
N LEU A 269 -0.09 25.39 -11.70
CA LEU A 269 -0.16 24.17 -10.90
C LEU A 269 0.51 24.36 -9.53
N THR A 270 -0.22 24.07 -8.47
CA THR A 270 0.29 24.06 -7.09
C THR A 270 0.47 22.64 -6.60
N ILE A 271 1.55 22.39 -5.87
CA ILE A 271 1.76 21.09 -5.21
C ILE A 271 1.07 21.12 -3.85
N GLU A 272 -0.03 20.41 -3.76
CA GLU A 272 -0.89 20.37 -2.56
C GLU A 272 -0.38 19.41 -1.48
N ASP A 273 0.42 18.43 -1.87
CA ASP A 273 0.86 17.36 -0.99
C ASP A 273 2.33 17.02 -1.22
N THR A 274 3.08 16.92 -0.13
CA THR A 274 4.46 16.42 -0.12
C THR A 274 4.51 14.94 0.27
N SER A 275 3.36 14.26 0.31
CA SER A 275 3.26 12.88 0.75
C SER A 275 4.06 11.92 -0.14
N VAL A 276 4.29 10.77 0.42
CA VAL A 276 5.04 9.63 -0.14
C VAL A 276 4.33 8.92 -1.31
N SER A 277 3.39 9.56 -2.00
CA SER A 277 2.60 8.91 -3.05
C SER A 277 3.13 9.20 -4.46
N LEU A 278 3.13 8.18 -5.30
CA LEU A 278 3.47 8.28 -6.73
C LEU A 278 2.63 9.33 -7.46
N THR A 279 1.34 9.48 -7.09
CA THR A 279 0.45 10.51 -7.65
C THR A 279 1.10 11.90 -7.61
N TRP A 280 1.54 12.31 -6.42
CA TRP A 280 2.11 13.65 -6.23
C TRP A 280 3.52 13.78 -6.77
N ASP A 281 4.26 12.68 -6.83
CA ASP A 281 5.55 12.67 -7.50
C ASP A 281 5.40 12.89 -9.00
N MET A 282 4.46 12.20 -9.66
CA MET A 282 4.15 12.40 -11.08
C MET A 282 3.64 13.81 -11.38
N ILE A 283 2.78 14.38 -10.54
CA ILE A 283 2.31 15.77 -10.67
C ILE A 283 3.49 16.75 -10.55
N ARG A 284 4.42 16.50 -9.63
CA ARG A 284 5.65 17.30 -9.50
C ARG A 284 6.55 17.18 -10.72
N GLN A 285 6.78 15.97 -11.22
CA GLN A 285 7.55 15.73 -12.45
C GLN A 285 6.95 16.48 -13.65
N PHE A 286 5.61 16.55 -13.77
CA PHE A 286 4.97 17.37 -14.79
C PHE A 286 5.24 18.85 -14.56
N LYS A 287 5.07 19.37 -13.34
CA LYS A 287 5.36 20.78 -13.01
C LYS A 287 6.79 21.17 -13.34
N ASP A 288 7.75 20.30 -13.05
CA ASP A 288 9.18 20.53 -13.27
C ASP A 288 9.61 20.33 -14.76
N GLY A 289 8.67 20.00 -15.64
CA GLY A 289 8.92 19.81 -17.07
C GLY A 289 9.54 18.46 -17.43
N VAL A 290 9.67 17.54 -16.49
CA VAL A 290 10.19 16.19 -16.73
C VAL A 290 9.17 15.36 -17.53
N LEU A 291 7.89 15.42 -17.16
CA LEU A 291 6.80 14.87 -17.95
C LEU A 291 6.29 15.94 -18.93
N SER A 292 6.71 15.81 -20.16
CA SER A 292 6.27 16.67 -21.27
C SER A 292 5.66 15.80 -22.37
N PRO A 293 4.77 16.38 -23.22
CA PRO A 293 4.26 15.67 -24.39
C PRO A 293 5.40 15.16 -25.27
N SER A 294 5.14 14.11 -26.03
CA SER A 294 6.06 13.72 -27.10
C SER A 294 6.16 14.81 -28.15
N PRO A 295 7.35 15.11 -28.69
CA PRO A 295 7.55 16.09 -29.72
C PRO A 295 6.80 15.75 -31.01
#